data_e6b91888044019bb3abe5b32696ab521
#
_entry.id   e6b91888044019bb3abe5b32696ab521
#
_cell.length_a   1.000
_cell.length_b   1.000
_cell.length_c   1.000
_cell.angle_alpha   90.00
_cell.angle_beta   90.00
_cell.angle_gamma   90.00
#
_symmetry.space_group_name_H-M   'P 1'
#
loop_
_entity.id
_entity.type
_entity.pdbx_description
1 polymer ?
#
loop_
_entity_poly.entity_id
_entity_poly.type
_entity_poly.pdbx_seq_one_letter_code
_entity_poly.pdbx_strand_id
1 'polypeptide(L)'
;DPSGTNKTRPILNSEDLVKNAKTYEKQVFKILKKELTEVKFNSEWCDDLGADGLIQLASKYNVARMLERDDFNKRFTSNKSIAIHEFLYPLVQGYDSVALKADIECGGTDQKFNLLVGRELQRDYDQEPQVVITVPILEGLDGVNKMSKSLDNYIAVDEEPNEMFGKIMSISDELMWRWFDLLSFIPEDDISSLKDEMKNGKNPRDIKFILAEELVDRFHE
;
A
#
# COMPACT_ATOMS: atom_id res chain seq x y z
N ASP A 1 -7.18 2.08 -13.30
CA ASP A 1 -7.82 1.22 -12.30
C ASP A 1 -7.91 -0.20 -12.85
N PRO A 2 -7.08 -1.13 -12.35
CA PRO A 2 -7.06 -2.51 -12.86
C PRO A 2 -8.34 -3.29 -12.61
N SER A 3 -9.17 -2.87 -11.63
CA SER A 3 -10.43 -3.56 -11.32
C SER A 3 -11.59 -3.18 -12.25
N GLY A 4 -11.46 -2.15 -13.06
CA GLY A 4 -12.52 -1.63 -13.94
C GLY A 4 -13.81 -1.20 -13.22
N THR A 5 -13.79 -1.21 -11.88
CA THR A 5 -14.99 -0.87 -11.07
C THR A 5 -15.18 0.62 -10.90
N ASN A 6 -14.14 1.40 -11.11
CA ASN A 6 -14.17 2.85 -10.90
C ASN A 6 -14.22 3.60 -12.24
N LYS A 7 -15.42 3.77 -12.78
CA LYS A 7 -15.69 4.54 -14.01
C LYS A 7 -15.28 6.03 -13.93
N THR A 8 -14.85 6.48 -12.76
CA THR A 8 -14.56 7.90 -12.46
C THR A 8 -13.08 8.27 -12.53
N ARG A 9 -12.17 7.30 -12.71
CA ARG A 9 -10.73 7.62 -12.83
C ARG A 9 -10.40 7.91 -14.30
N PRO A 10 -10.01 9.15 -14.64
CA PRO A 10 -9.54 9.46 -15.98
C PRO A 10 -8.24 8.71 -16.27
N ILE A 11 -8.03 8.35 -17.52
CA ILE A 11 -6.74 7.84 -18.00
C ILE A 11 -5.72 8.98 -17.83
N LEU A 12 -4.69 8.74 -17.04
CA LEU A 12 -3.60 9.71 -16.83
C LEU A 12 -2.77 9.79 -18.13
N ASN A 13 -2.46 11.02 -18.53
CA ASN A 13 -1.51 11.25 -19.60
C ASN A 13 -0.06 11.16 -19.06
N SER A 14 0.93 11.11 -19.96
CA SER A 14 2.34 10.98 -19.57
C SER A 14 2.85 12.14 -18.72
N GLU A 15 2.34 13.36 -18.93
CA GLU A 15 2.73 14.55 -18.16
C GLU A 15 2.21 14.47 -16.72
N ASP A 16 0.96 14.01 -16.55
CA ASP A 16 0.38 13.79 -15.23
C ASP A 16 1.12 12.69 -14.46
N LEU A 17 1.56 11.64 -15.15
CA LEU A 17 2.35 10.55 -14.56
C LEU A 17 3.68 11.08 -14.01
N VAL A 18 4.42 11.88 -14.80
CA VAL A 18 5.70 12.48 -14.37
C VAL A 18 5.51 13.44 -13.20
N LYS A 19 4.46 14.26 -13.23
CA LYS A 19 4.14 15.18 -12.14
C LYS A 19 3.80 14.44 -10.85
N ASN A 20 2.98 13.41 -10.95
CA ASN A 20 2.60 12.58 -9.80
C ASN A 20 3.80 11.82 -9.23
N ALA A 21 4.68 11.30 -10.07
CA ALA A 21 5.91 10.61 -9.65
C ALA A 21 6.82 11.54 -8.82
N LYS A 22 7.03 12.77 -9.26
CA LYS A 22 7.84 13.76 -8.50
C LYS A 22 7.24 14.10 -7.13
N THR A 23 5.91 14.22 -7.06
CA THR A 23 5.22 14.46 -5.79
C THR A 23 5.37 13.27 -4.86
N TYR A 24 5.23 12.07 -5.39
CA TYR A 24 5.39 10.82 -4.65
C TYR A 24 6.81 10.65 -4.12
N GLU A 25 7.82 10.90 -4.95
CA GLU A 25 9.23 10.85 -4.57
C GLU A 25 9.52 11.81 -3.39
N LYS A 26 9.02 13.05 -3.46
CA LYS A 26 9.19 14.03 -2.37
C LYS A 26 8.59 13.52 -1.04
N GLN A 27 7.42 12.88 -1.09
CA GLN A 27 6.76 12.36 0.11
C GLN A 27 7.47 11.12 0.68
N VAL A 28 7.93 10.21 -0.18
CA VAL A 28 8.65 9.00 0.22
C VAL A 28 9.94 9.34 0.98
N PHE A 29 10.67 10.37 0.55
CA PHE A 29 11.91 10.80 1.21
C PHE A 29 11.72 11.56 2.54
N LYS A 30 10.49 11.78 2.97
CA LYS A 30 10.22 12.13 4.38
C LYS A 30 10.34 10.92 5.33
N ILE A 31 10.26 9.70 4.79
CA ILE A 31 10.29 8.45 5.55
C ILE A 31 11.57 7.67 5.27
N LEU A 32 11.96 7.57 4.00
CA LEU A 32 13.11 6.78 3.57
C LEU A 32 14.35 7.67 3.38
N LYS A 33 15.51 7.13 3.76
CA LYS A 33 16.80 7.79 3.53
C LYS A 33 17.13 7.78 2.04
N LYS A 34 17.30 8.95 1.46
CA LYS A 34 17.53 9.13 0.02
C LYS A 34 18.78 8.40 -0.46
N GLU A 35 19.84 8.39 0.34
CA GLU A 35 21.13 7.74 0.03
C GLU A 35 21.06 6.19 0.04
N LEU A 36 19.99 5.62 0.60
CA LEU A 36 19.75 4.17 0.67
C LEU A 36 18.55 3.74 -0.20
N THR A 37 17.96 4.67 -0.95
CA THR A 37 16.72 4.42 -1.68
C THR A 37 16.92 4.68 -3.16
N GLU A 38 16.59 3.70 -3.98
CA GLU A 38 16.60 3.80 -5.42
C GLU A 38 15.15 3.77 -5.94
N VAL A 39 14.75 4.81 -6.69
CA VAL A 39 13.43 4.87 -7.32
C VAL A 39 13.54 4.29 -8.71
N LYS A 40 12.74 3.26 -9.01
CA LYS A 40 12.68 2.59 -10.32
C LYS A 40 11.28 2.71 -10.93
N PHE A 41 11.25 2.82 -12.24
CA PHE A 41 10.00 2.83 -13.00
C PHE A 41 9.91 1.52 -13.78
N ASN A 42 8.80 0.82 -13.64
CA ASN A 42 8.63 -0.47 -14.32
C ASN A 42 8.56 -0.36 -15.85
N SER A 43 8.36 0.82 -16.42
CA SER A 43 8.53 1.06 -17.84
C SER A 43 9.94 0.73 -18.34
N GLU A 44 10.97 0.80 -17.48
CA GLU A 44 12.36 0.45 -17.82
C GLU A 44 12.51 -0.99 -18.33
N TRP A 45 11.69 -1.92 -17.83
CA TRP A 45 11.70 -3.33 -18.26
C TRP A 45 10.41 -3.78 -18.94
N CYS A 46 9.27 -3.15 -18.67
CA CYS A 46 8.00 -3.52 -19.30
C CYS A 46 7.94 -3.10 -20.77
N ASP A 47 8.54 -1.96 -21.14
CA ASP A 47 8.59 -1.51 -22.52
C ASP A 47 9.45 -2.45 -23.38
N ASP A 48 10.53 -3.01 -22.79
CA ASP A 48 11.39 -3.99 -23.46
C ASP A 48 10.75 -5.37 -23.64
N LEU A 49 9.76 -5.74 -22.81
CA LEU A 49 9.04 -7.00 -22.95
C LEU A 49 8.34 -7.10 -24.32
N GLY A 50 7.73 -6.03 -24.78
CA GLY A 50 6.91 -6.04 -25.98
C GLY A 50 5.76 -7.05 -25.92
N ALA A 51 5.13 -7.31 -27.06
CA ALA A 51 4.01 -8.25 -27.14
C ALA A 51 4.45 -9.70 -26.89
N ASP A 52 5.58 -10.10 -27.41
CA ASP A 52 6.10 -11.47 -27.26
C ASP A 52 6.47 -11.77 -25.80
N GLY A 53 7.15 -10.84 -25.13
CA GLY A 53 7.49 -10.99 -23.72
C GLY A 53 6.26 -11.03 -22.82
N LEU A 54 5.23 -10.23 -23.13
CA LEU A 54 3.97 -10.27 -22.37
C LEU A 54 3.24 -11.61 -22.54
N ILE A 55 3.24 -12.20 -23.76
CA ILE A 55 2.68 -13.51 -24.00
C ILE A 55 3.48 -14.60 -23.26
N GLN A 56 4.81 -14.52 -23.28
CA GLN A 56 5.66 -15.43 -22.53
C GLN A 56 5.41 -15.32 -21.02
N LEU A 57 5.30 -14.10 -20.49
CA LEU A 57 4.96 -13.86 -19.09
C LEU A 57 3.60 -14.47 -18.74
N ALA A 58 2.57 -14.24 -19.58
CA ALA A 58 1.23 -14.79 -19.38
C ALA A 58 1.22 -16.32 -19.44
N SER A 59 2.11 -16.97 -20.19
CA SER A 59 2.21 -18.42 -20.26
C SER A 59 2.73 -19.09 -18.99
N LYS A 60 3.38 -18.34 -18.12
CA LYS A 60 3.93 -18.83 -16.82
C LYS A 60 2.87 -18.97 -15.73
N TYR A 61 1.67 -18.46 -15.94
CA TYR A 61 0.61 -18.50 -14.95
C TYR A 61 -0.70 -18.98 -15.55
N ASN A 62 -1.54 -19.64 -14.76
CA ASN A 62 -2.80 -20.17 -15.28
C ASN A 62 -4.03 -19.47 -14.67
N VAL A 63 -5.14 -19.50 -15.43
CA VAL A 63 -6.39 -18.84 -15.04
C VAL A 63 -6.96 -19.41 -13.73
N ALA A 64 -6.82 -20.72 -13.48
CA ALA A 64 -7.33 -21.32 -12.25
C ALA A 64 -6.66 -20.71 -11.00
N ARG A 65 -5.35 -20.51 -11.05
CA ARG A 65 -4.60 -19.83 -9.99
C ARG A 65 -4.98 -18.35 -9.87
N MET A 66 -5.22 -17.67 -11.00
CA MET A 66 -5.66 -16.29 -10.99
C MET A 66 -7.03 -16.12 -10.30
N LEU A 67 -7.92 -17.11 -10.48
CA LEU A 67 -9.24 -17.15 -9.85
C LEU A 67 -9.20 -17.50 -8.33
N GLU A 68 -8.05 -17.82 -7.75
CA GLU A 68 -7.89 -17.93 -6.29
C GLU A 68 -7.93 -16.57 -5.61
N ARG A 69 -7.72 -15.46 -6.34
CA ARG A 69 -7.87 -14.12 -5.80
C ARG A 69 -9.34 -13.83 -5.49
N ASP A 70 -9.63 -13.42 -4.26
CA ASP A 70 -10.98 -13.27 -3.71
C ASP A 70 -11.94 -12.47 -4.59
N ASP A 71 -11.51 -11.34 -5.14
CA ASP A 71 -12.34 -10.49 -5.97
C ASP A 71 -12.65 -11.13 -7.33
N PHE A 72 -11.67 -11.82 -7.95
CA PHE A 72 -11.90 -12.58 -9.16
C PHE A 72 -12.83 -13.76 -8.93
N ASN A 73 -12.63 -14.50 -7.83
CA ASN A 73 -13.49 -15.62 -7.46
C ASN A 73 -14.93 -15.17 -7.27
N LYS A 74 -15.18 -14.12 -6.50
CA LYS A 74 -16.50 -13.55 -6.24
C LYS A 74 -17.17 -13.08 -7.53
N ARG A 75 -16.43 -12.45 -8.43
CA ARG A 75 -16.97 -11.96 -9.71
C ARG A 75 -17.27 -13.13 -10.66
N PHE A 76 -16.38 -14.08 -10.75
CA PHE A 76 -16.55 -15.27 -11.59
C PHE A 76 -17.77 -16.10 -11.15
N THR A 77 -17.88 -16.42 -9.86
CA THR A 77 -19.00 -17.18 -9.31
C THR A 77 -20.33 -16.45 -9.38
N SER A 78 -20.31 -15.11 -9.41
CA SER A 78 -21.49 -14.26 -9.57
C SER A 78 -21.79 -13.92 -11.04
N ASN A 79 -21.14 -14.55 -12.02
CA ASN A 79 -21.27 -14.27 -13.45
C ASN A 79 -21.03 -12.79 -13.83
N LYS A 80 -20.18 -12.09 -13.08
CA LYS A 80 -19.75 -10.72 -13.40
C LYS A 80 -18.55 -10.77 -14.34
N SER A 81 -18.47 -9.81 -15.26
CA SER A 81 -17.38 -9.75 -16.21
C SER A 81 -16.02 -9.51 -15.54
N ILE A 82 -15.00 -10.20 -16.03
CA ILE A 82 -13.61 -9.97 -15.73
C ILE A 82 -12.90 -9.73 -17.06
N ALA A 83 -12.26 -8.58 -17.22
CA ALA A 83 -11.55 -8.27 -18.46
C ALA A 83 -10.15 -8.92 -18.45
N ILE A 84 -9.66 -9.33 -19.62
CA ILE A 84 -8.38 -10.04 -19.74
C ILE A 84 -7.21 -9.23 -19.16
N HIS A 85 -7.19 -7.91 -19.37
CA HIS A 85 -6.14 -7.05 -18.82
C HIS A 85 -6.06 -7.09 -17.29
N GLU A 86 -7.15 -7.40 -16.60
CA GLU A 86 -7.16 -7.52 -15.14
C GLU A 86 -6.34 -8.74 -14.67
N PHE A 87 -6.27 -9.80 -15.48
CA PHE A 87 -5.40 -10.95 -15.22
C PHE A 87 -3.93 -10.67 -15.52
N LEU A 88 -3.65 -9.74 -16.44
CA LEU A 88 -2.27 -9.36 -16.76
C LEU A 88 -1.64 -8.49 -15.67
N TYR A 89 -2.44 -7.70 -14.96
CA TYR A 89 -1.94 -6.77 -13.94
C TYR A 89 -1.09 -7.45 -12.85
N PRO A 90 -1.55 -8.54 -12.20
CA PRO A 90 -0.74 -9.27 -11.21
C PRO A 90 0.56 -9.84 -11.79
N LEU A 91 0.56 -10.22 -13.06
CA LEU A 91 1.75 -10.75 -13.73
C LEU A 91 2.77 -9.66 -14.01
N VAL A 92 2.32 -8.51 -14.51
CA VAL A 92 3.20 -7.35 -14.76
C VAL A 92 3.79 -6.85 -13.44
N GLN A 93 2.98 -6.71 -12.39
CA GLN A 93 3.47 -6.37 -11.05
C GLN A 93 4.45 -7.42 -10.52
N GLY A 94 4.13 -8.71 -10.68
CA GLY A 94 5.02 -9.77 -10.24
C GLY A 94 6.34 -9.82 -11.03
N TYR A 95 6.34 -9.38 -12.28
CA TYR A 95 7.55 -9.28 -13.07
C TYR A 95 8.49 -8.17 -12.58
N ASP A 96 7.98 -7.14 -11.89
CA ASP A 96 8.81 -6.14 -11.23
C ASP A 96 9.78 -6.80 -10.23
N SER A 97 9.31 -7.80 -9.47
CA SER A 97 10.17 -8.57 -8.54
C SER A 97 11.28 -9.34 -9.26
N VAL A 98 10.99 -9.88 -10.46
CA VAL A 98 11.97 -10.57 -11.31
C VAL A 98 13.00 -9.57 -11.85
N ALA A 99 12.55 -8.45 -12.39
CA ALA A 99 13.41 -7.42 -12.98
C ALA A 99 14.34 -6.79 -11.94
N LEU A 100 13.82 -6.53 -10.74
CA LEU A 100 14.57 -5.97 -9.62
C LEU A 100 15.44 -7.02 -8.90
N LYS A 101 15.22 -8.31 -9.13
CA LYS A 101 15.84 -9.41 -8.37
C LYS A 101 15.65 -9.20 -6.87
N ALA A 102 14.43 -8.87 -6.47
CA ALA A 102 14.12 -8.50 -5.10
C ALA A 102 14.33 -9.68 -4.14
N ASP A 103 15.03 -9.46 -3.02
CA ASP A 103 15.18 -10.43 -1.94
C ASP A 103 13.99 -10.38 -0.97
N ILE A 104 13.42 -9.18 -0.77
CA ILE A 104 12.30 -8.95 0.13
C ILE A 104 11.34 -7.97 -0.56
N GLU A 105 10.06 -8.29 -0.56
CA GLU A 105 9.00 -7.38 -1.03
C GLU A 105 8.01 -7.10 0.09
N CYS A 106 7.77 -5.81 0.35
CA CYS A 106 6.85 -5.34 1.39
C CYS A 106 5.58 -4.76 0.76
N GLY A 107 4.43 -5.03 1.36
CA GLY A 107 3.17 -4.46 0.89
C GLY A 107 2.04 -4.53 1.90
N GLY A 108 0.89 -3.98 1.57
CA GLY A 108 -0.32 -4.17 2.36
C GLY A 108 -0.87 -5.60 2.24
N THR A 109 -1.65 -6.03 3.23
CA THR A 109 -2.31 -7.35 3.20
C THR A 109 -3.21 -7.53 1.98
N ASP A 110 -3.74 -6.44 1.40
CA ASP A 110 -4.53 -6.43 0.16
C ASP A 110 -3.70 -6.79 -1.08
N GLN A 111 -2.36 -6.65 -1.02
CA GLN A 111 -1.44 -6.95 -2.11
C GLN A 111 -0.85 -8.37 -2.02
N LYS A 112 -1.14 -9.12 -0.96
CA LYS A 112 -0.52 -10.42 -0.69
C LYS A 112 -0.56 -11.36 -1.89
N PHE A 113 -1.68 -11.43 -2.62
CA PHE A 113 -1.79 -12.27 -3.81
C PHE A 113 -0.76 -11.87 -4.88
N ASN A 114 -0.68 -10.56 -5.21
CA ASN A 114 0.22 -10.07 -6.24
C ASN A 114 1.70 -10.28 -5.85
N LEU A 115 2.04 -10.08 -4.57
CA LEU A 115 3.39 -10.32 -4.05
C LEU A 115 3.78 -11.79 -4.15
N LEU A 116 2.84 -12.71 -3.93
CA LEU A 116 3.06 -14.14 -4.10
C LEU A 116 3.21 -14.53 -5.58
N VAL A 117 2.52 -13.86 -6.50
CA VAL A 117 2.74 -14.03 -7.94
C VAL A 117 4.19 -13.67 -8.31
N GLY A 118 4.72 -12.55 -7.79
CA GLY A 118 6.12 -12.17 -7.98
C GLY A 118 7.10 -13.26 -7.53
N ARG A 119 6.84 -13.83 -6.36
CA ARG A 119 7.62 -14.94 -5.80
C ARG A 119 7.57 -16.21 -6.67
N GLU A 120 6.41 -16.53 -7.25
CA GLU A 120 6.29 -17.67 -8.18
C GLU A 120 7.03 -17.40 -9.49
N LEU A 121 6.87 -16.20 -10.04
CA LEU A 121 7.59 -15.81 -11.25
C LEU A 121 9.11 -15.83 -11.08
N GLN A 122 9.64 -15.40 -9.96
CA GLN A 122 11.08 -15.50 -9.69
C GLN A 122 11.58 -16.95 -9.83
N ARG A 123 10.83 -17.96 -9.33
CA ARG A 123 11.18 -19.37 -9.54
C ARG A 123 11.17 -19.75 -11.03
N ASP A 124 10.18 -19.28 -11.79
CA ASP A 124 10.06 -19.55 -13.20
C ASP A 124 11.13 -18.86 -14.06
N TYR A 125 11.82 -17.89 -13.47
CA TYR A 125 13.00 -17.21 -14.04
C TYR A 125 14.32 -17.63 -13.38
N ASP A 126 14.35 -18.81 -12.73
CA ASP A 126 15.53 -19.37 -12.08
C ASP A 126 16.18 -18.43 -11.03
N GLN A 127 15.36 -17.64 -10.36
CA GLN A 127 15.78 -16.78 -9.24
C GLN A 127 15.36 -17.38 -7.89
N GLU A 128 16.08 -17.06 -6.83
CA GLU A 128 15.65 -17.37 -5.47
C GLU A 128 14.39 -16.57 -5.13
N PRO A 129 13.32 -17.21 -4.64
CA PRO A 129 12.07 -16.51 -4.37
C PRO A 129 12.17 -15.57 -3.18
N GLN A 130 11.80 -14.33 -3.37
CA GLN A 130 11.78 -13.28 -2.35
C GLN A 130 11.00 -13.64 -1.09
N VAL A 131 11.35 -13.03 0.03
CA VAL A 131 10.52 -13.00 1.24
C VAL A 131 9.43 -11.96 1.07
N VAL A 132 8.19 -12.33 1.36
CA VAL A 132 7.05 -11.41 1.31
C VAL A 132 6.67 -10.99 2.74
N ILE A 133 6.67 -9.69 2.99
CA ILE A 133 6.25 -9.10 4.25
C ILE A 133 4.99 -8.28 3.99
N THR A 134 3.89 -8.60 4.69
CA THR A 134 2.66 -7.83 4.57
C THR A 134 2.29 -7.17 5.90
N VAL A 135 1.85 -5.92 5.81
CA VAL A 135 1.35 -5.15 6.94
C VAL A 135 -0.15 -4.87 6.77
N PRO A 136 -0.91 -4.75 7.86
CA PRO A 136 -2.32 -4.38 7.79
C PRO A 136 -2.51 -3.05 7.08
N ILE A 137 -3.67 -2.88 6.45
CA ILE A 137 -4.06 -1.62 5.84
C ILE A 137 -4.39 -0.62 6.95
N LEU A 138 -3.94 0.62 6.76
CA LEU A 138 -4.29 1.72 7.63
C LEU A 138 -5.68 2.25 7.25
N GLU A 139 -6.59 2.25 8.20
CA GLU A 139 -7.89 2.87 8.08
C GLU A 139 -7.76 4.40 8.11
N GLY A 140 -8.56 5.09 7.30
CA GLY A 140 -8.62 6.55 7.27
C GLY A 140 -9.36 7.14 8.47
N LEU A 141 -9.58 8.45 8.45
CA LEU A 141 -10.23 9.22 9.51
C LEU A 141 -11.62 8.70 9.89
N ASP A 142 -12.29 8.01 8.96
CA ASP A 142 -13.59 7.38 9.18
C ASP A 142 -13.52 6.07 9.97
N GLY A 143 -12.33 5.52 10.23
CA GLY A 143 -12.10 4.28 10.97
C GLY A 143 -12.62 3.01 10.32
N VAL A 144 -13.04 3.06 9.06
CA VAL A 144 -13.67 1.93 8.35
C VAL A 144 -12.99 1.66 7.01
N ASN A 145 -12.86 2.70 6.20
CA ASN A 145 -12.31 2.55 4.86
C ASN A 145 -10.80 2.76 4.86
N LYS A 146 -10.12 2.09 3.93
CA LYS A 146 -8.72 2.34 3.62
C LYS A 146 -8.50 3.84 3.41
N MET A 147 -7.45 4.38 4.03
CA MET A 147 -7.03 5.76 3.82
C MET A 147 -6.80 6.03 2.34
N SER A 148 -7.48 7.01 1.77
CA SER A 148 -7.34 7.36 0.35
C SER A 148 -7.72 8.80 0.04
N LYS A 149 -7.06 9.37 -0.97
CA LYS A 149 -7.38 10.72 -1.48
C LYS A 149 -8.79 10.81 -2.06
N SER A 150 -9.29 9.74 -2.68
CA SER A 150 -10.62 9.73 -3.30
C SER A 150 -11.77 9.73 -2.31
N LEU A 151 -11.54 9.33 -1.07
CA LEU A 151 -12.51 9.33 0.02
C LEU A 151 -12.35 10.53 0.95
N ASP A 152 -11.32 11.36 0.73
CA ASP A 152 -10.97 12.50 1.58
C ASP A 152 -10.85 12.16 3.09
N ASN A 153 -10.49 10.89 3.37
CA ASN A 153 -10.32 10.34 4.71
C ASN A 153 -8.84 10.15 5.09
N TYR A 154 -7.93 10.88 4.45
CA TYR A 154 -6.49 10.70 4.60
C TYR A 154 -5.81 11.87 5.32
N ILE A 155 -4.62 11.58 5.85
CA ILE A 155 -3.64 12.56 6.29
C ILE A 155 -2.42 12.44 5.40
N ALA A 156 -2.02 13.54 4.75
CA ALA A 156 -0.82 13.53 3.92
C ALA A 156 0.43 13.74 4.79
N VAL A 157 1.53 13.06 4.46
CA VAL A 157 2.81 13.22 5.18
C VAL A 157 3.46 14.59 4.98
N ASP A 158 3.00 15.36 3.98
CA ASP A 158 3.42 16.73 3.68
C ASP A 158 2.33 17.78 3.99
N GLU A 159 1.30 17.39 4.74
CA GLU A 159 0.28 18.31 5.23
C GLU A 159 0.85 19.27 6.28
N GLU A 160 0.27 20.47 6.40
CA GLU A 160 0.74 21.42 7.42
C GLU A 160 0.61 20.83 8.84
N PRO A 161 1.58 21.09 9.75
CA PRO A 161 1.63 20.46 11.07
C PRO A 161 0.32 20.61 11.87
N ASN A 162 -0.29 21.79 11.85
CA ASN A 162 -1.53 22.06 12.57
C ASN A 162 -2.73 21.27 12.00
N GLU A 163 -2.78 21.11 10.68
CA GLU A 163 -3.82 20.32 10.02
C GLU A 163 -3.65 18.83 10.34
N MET A 164 -2.42 18.30 10.22
CA MET A 164 -2.11 16.94 10.60
C MET A 164 -2.50 16.66 12.07
N PHE A 165 -2.07 17.53 12.99
CA PHE A 165 -2.41 17.43 14.41
C PHE A 165 -3.92 17.44 14.63
N GLY A 166 -4.64 18.41 14.02
CA GLY A 166 -6.09 18.50 14.15
C GLY A 166 -6.83 17.27 13.67
N LYS A 167 -6.42 16.72 12.53
CA LYS A 167 -6.99 15.47 11.98
C LYS A 167 -6.74 14.28 12.90
N ILE A 168 -5.52 14.11 13.42
CA ILE A 168 -5.21 13.03 14.36
C ILE A 168 -6.05 13.17 15.63
N MET A 169 -6.21 14.38 16.14
CA MET A 169 -7.05 14.63 17.33
C MET A 169 -8.54 14.36 17.09
N SER A 170 -9.00 14.33 15.84
CA SER A 170 -10.42 14.12 15.47
C SER A 170 -10.83 12.65 15.36
N ILE A 171 -9.89 11.70 15.30
CA ILE A 171 -10.22 10.27 15.14
C ILE A 171 -10.95 9.72 16.36
N SER A 172 -11.67 8.60 16.19
CA SER A 172 -12.30 7.90 17.32
C SER A 172 -11.27 7.29 18.27
N ASP A 173 -11.68 6.98 19.51
CA ASP A 173 -10.79 6.39 20.48
C ASP A 173 -10.40 4.94 20.12
N GLU A 174 -11.28 4.22 19.42
CA GLU A 174 -10.95 2.90 18.87
C GLU A 174 -9.88 2.99 17.78
N LEU A 175 -10.04 3.95 16.85
CA LEU A 175 -9.08 4.16 15.77
C LEU A 175 -7.73 4.65 16.29
N MET A 176 -7.71 5.44 17.36
CA MET A 176 -6.49 5.87 18.04
C MET A 176 -5.61 4.68 18.42
N TRP A 177 -6.17 3.64 19.04
CA TRP A 177 -5.38 2.45 19.41
C TRP A 177 -4.85 1.69 18.20
N ARG A 178 -5.67 1.60 17.15
CA ARG A 178 -5.23 1.01 15.90
C ARG A 178 -4.06 1.76 15.28
N TRP A 179 -4.07 3.09 15.37
CA TRP A 179 -2.99 3.91 14.86
C TRP A 179 -1.74 3.85 15.76
N PHE A 180 -1.88 3.72 17.07
CA PHE A 180 -0.74 3.42 17.93
C PHE A 180 -0.07 2.11 17.49
N ASP A 181 -0.84 1.05 17.30
CA ASP A 181 -0.31 -0.27 16.93
C ASP A 181 0.39 -0.26 15.53
N LEU A 182 -0.04 0.59 14.60
CA LEU A 182 0.48 0.59 13.23
C LEU A 182 1.50 1.70 12.93
N LEU A 183 1.44 2.81 13.63
CA LEU A 183 2.22 4.01 13.29
C LEU A 183 3.19 4.45 14.38
N SER A 184 2.92 4.15 15.64
CA SER A 184 3.76 4.60 16.74
C SER A 184 5.05 3.79 16.87
N PHE A 185 6.13 4.42 17.33
CA PHE A 185 7.36 3.76 17.74
C PHE A 185 7.43 3.58 19.27
N ILE A 186 6.38 3.98 19.99
CA ILE A 186 6.27 3.73 21.44
C ILE A 186 6.23 2.22 21.68
N PRO A 187 7.01 1.69 22.62
CA PRO A 187 7.01 0.27 22.96
C PRO A 187 5.63 -0.26 23.34
N GLU A 188 5.33 -1.52 23.00
CA GLU A 188 4.03 -2.15 23.24
C GLU A 188 3.65 -2.16 24.73
N ASP A 189 4.62 -2.29 25.64
CA ASP A 189 4.40 -2.23 27.08
C ASP A 189 3.91 -0.83 27.52
N ASP A 190 4.46 0.23 26.94
CA ASP A 190 4.03 1.60 27.21
C ASP A 190 2.64 1.88 26.63
N ILE A 191 2.34 1.38 25.42
CA ILE A 191 0.99 1.47 24.84
C ILE A 191 -0.02 0.71 25.74
N SER A 192 0.36 -0.45 26.26
CA SER A 192 -0.46 -1.22 27.18
C SER A 192 -0.72 -0.45 28.47
N SER A 193 0.29 0.24 28.99
CA SER A 193 0.16 1.12 30.17
C SER A 193 -0.81 2.28 29.92
N LEU A 194 -0.73 2.92 28.75
CA LEU A 194 -1.68 3.96 28.33
C LEU A 194 -3.12 3.44 28.22
N LYS A 195 -3.31 2.21 27.72
CA LYS A 195 -4.64 1.54 27.70
C LYS A 195 -5.20 1.34 29.10
N ASP A 196 -4.36 0.96 30.07
CA ASP A 196 -4.79 0.78 31.46
C ASP A 196 -5.03 2.11 32.19
N GLU A 197 -4.22 3.14 31.92
CA GLU A 197 -4.46 4.50 32.42
C GLU A 197 -5.83 5.04 31.94
N MET A 198 -6.19 4.79 30.68
CA MET A 198 -7.49 5.19 30.14
C MET A 198 -8.64 4.46 30.85
N LYS A 199 -8.51 3.15 31.11
CA LYS A 199 -9.49 2.40 31.89
C LYS A 199 -9.64 2.94 33.32
N ASN A 200 -8.57 3.51 33.88
CA ASN A 200 -8.52 4.10 35.20
C ASN A 200 -8.93 5.59 35.23
N GLY A 201 -9.46 6.11 34.11
CA GLY A 201 -10.06 7.44 34.03
C GLY A 201 -9.21 8.53 33.41
N LYS A 202 -8.04 8.21 32.83
CA LYS A 202 -7.28 9.17 32.03
C LYS A 202 -8.09 9.56 30.79
N ASN A 203 -8.09 10.86 30.49
CA ASN A 203 -8.84 11.38 29.36
C ASN A 203 -8.26 10.85 28.04
N PRO A 204 -9.05 10.22 27.15
CA PRO A 204 -8.60 9.77 25.83
C PRO A 204 -7.94 10.88 25.00
N ARG A 205 -8.37 12.14 25.17
CA ARG A 205 -7.77 13.30 24.53
C ARG A 205 -6.28 13.43 24.83
N ASP A 206 -5.86 13.20 26.09
CA ASP A 206 -4.46 13.36 26.50
C ASP A 206 -3.59 12.24 25.90
N ILE A 207 -4.16 11.05 25.74
CA ILE A 207 -3.48 9.92 25.06
C ILE A 207 -3.38 10.19 23.57
N LYS A 208 -4.45 10.69 22.96
CA LYS A 208 -4.47 11.05 21.53
C LYS A 208 -3.44 12.15 21.22
N PHE A 209 -3.23 13.06 22.17
CA PHE A 209 -2.21 14.10 22.07
C PHE A 209 -0.80 13.51 21.92
N ILE A 210 -0.47 12.46 22.70
CA ILE A 210 0.81 11.76 22.62
C ILE A 210 1.04 11.20 21.20
N LEU A 211 0.04 10.55 20.63
CA LEU A 211 0.11 10.05 19.26
C LEU A 211 0.26 11.17 18.23
N ALA A 212 -0.51 12.24 18.40
CA ALA A 212 -0.48 13.38 17.48
C ALA A 212 0.87 14.09 17.49
N GLU A 213 1.43 14.32 18.68
CA GLU A 213 2.76 14.91 18.87
C GLU A 213 3.85 14.03 18.20
N GLU A 214 3.87 12.73 18.47
CA GLU A 214 4.81 11.79 17.87
C GLU A 214 4.76 11.82 16.34
N LEU A 215 3.55 11.79 15.76
CA LEU A 215 3.41 11.73 14.29
C LEU A 215 3.75 13.08 13.65
N VAL A 216 3.37 14.19 14.25
CA VAL A 216 3.73 15.52 13.73
C VAL A 216 5.25 15.73 13.79
N ASP A 217 5.90 15.43 14.91
CA ASP A 217 7.35 15.55 15.04
C ASP A 217 8.10 14.71 14.01
N ARG A 218 7.60 13.50 13.71
CA ARG A 218 8.22 12.62 12.70
C ARG A 218 8.25 13.21 11.30
N PHE A 219 7.28 14.00 10.92
CA PHE A 219 7.13 14.50 9.55
C PHE A 219 7.49 15.98 9.38
N HIS A 220 7.70 16.70 10.48
CA HIS A 220 7.85 18.17 10.47
C HIS A 220 9.00 18.69 11.35
N GLU A 221 10.14 17.96 11.40
CA GLU A 221 11.36 18.46 12.01
C GLU A 221 11.86 19.77 11.39
#